data_533103ea76fc17670d399cc00afcdb45
#
_entry.id   533103ea76fc17670d399cc00afcdb45
#
_cell.length_a   1.000
_cell.length_b   1.000
_cell.length_c   1.000
_cell.angle_alpha   90.00
_cell.angle_beta   90.00
_cell.angle_gamma   90.00
#
_symmetry.space_group_name_H-M   'P 1'
#
loop_
_entity.id
_entity.type
_entity.pdbx_description
1 polymer ?
#
loop_
_entity_poly.entity_id
_entity_poly.type
_entity_poly.pdbx_seq_one_letter_code
_entity_poly.pdbx_strand_id
1 'polypeptide(L)'
;MRITFRYGKADRLSWVVTLAVLGAMGALSAVLFVGAQGAYYVAAWATALCVAVGVLYLLSKPTRIVLDNKTLELRCLLDTTYLPVESIVDIVAVGDDGFRHKIPLLGSFGFWGYLGRYADLKAKRIYSVYATNRRQCVAIHTTRRCYLVSCRNAELLVSLVLEARARGAKE
;
A
#
# COMPACT_ATOMS: atom_id res chain seq x y z
N MET A 1 24.17 0.32 -8.64
CA MET A 1 23.70 -1.10 -8.53
C MET A 1 22.21 -1.08 -8.32
N ARG A 2 21.44 -1.66 -9.21
CA ARG A 2 19.96 -1.62 -9.13
C ARG A 2 19.44 -2.97 -8.64
N ILE A 3 18.84 -2.98 -7.45
CA ILE A 3 18.31 -4.20 -6.82
C ILE A 3 16.80 -4.09 -6.74
N THR A 4 16.10 -5.14 -7.19
CA THR A 4 14.63 -5.17 -7.19
C THR A 4 14.10 -6.14 -6.16
N PHE A 5 13.25 -5.67 -5.27
CA PHE A 5 12.53 -6.47 -4.30
C PHE A 5 11.07 -6.65 -4.70
N ARG A 6 10.51 -7.81 -4.38
CA ARG A 6 9.09 -8.08 -4.57
C ARG A 6 8.34 -7.84 -3.28
N TYR A 7 7.12 -7.34 -3.41
CA TYR A 7 6.18 -7.29 -2.30
C TYR A 7 5.85 -8.69 -1.79
N GLY A 8 5.47 -8.79 -0.52
CA GLY A 8 4.99 -10.04 0.06
C GLY A 8 3.73 -10.55 -0.64
N LYS A 9 3.45 -11.86 -0.52
CA LYS A 9 2.18 -12.41 -0.99
C LYS A 9 1.02 -11.76 -0.23
N ALA A 10 -0.10 -11.52 -0.92
CA ALA A 10 -1.30 -10.97 -0.29
C ALA A 10 -1.75 -11.82 0.90
N ASP A 11 -2.17 -11.16 1.97
CA ASP A 11 -2.65 -11.79 3.19
C ASP A 11 -4.03 -12.42 2.98
N ARG A 12 -4.35 -13.49 3.73
CA ARG A 12 -5.68 -14.12 3.68
C ARG A 12 -6.79 -13.13 3.95
N LEU A 13 -6.58 -12.24 4.92
CA LEU A 13 -7.56 -11.20 5.24
C LEU A 13 -7.82 -10.28 4.06
N SER A 14 -6.78 -9.88 3.33
CA SER A 14 -6.92 -9.06 2.12
C SER A 14 -7.77 -9.76 1.05
N TRP A 15 -7.60 -11.06 0.86
CA TRP A 15 -8.44 -11.83 -0.07
C TRP A 15 -9.90 -11.90 0.38
N VAL A 16 -10.16 -12.19 1.66
CA VAL A 16 -11.52 -12.25 2.20
C VAL A 16 -12.23 -10.91 2.07
N VAL A 17 -11.56 -9.82 2.48
CA VAL A 17 -12.13 -8.46 2.37
C VAL A 17 -12.40 -8.09 0.90
N THR A 18 -11.48 -8.42 0.00
CA THR A 18 -11.66 -8.13 -1.43
C THR A 18 -12.86 -8.87 -2.00
N LEU A 19 -13.00 -10.18 -1.72
CA LEU A 19 -14.15 -10.97 -2.17
C LEU A 19 -15.47 -10.47 -1.56
N ALA A 20 -15.48 -10.12 -0.27
CA ALA A 20 -16.65 -9.57 0.40
C ALA A 20 -17.09 -8.24 -0.20
N VAL A 21 -16.16 -7.33 -0.47
CA VAL A 21 -16.45 -6.03 -1.10
C VAL A 21 -16.96 -6.22 -2.53
N LEU A 22 -16.32 -7.06 -3.34
CA LEU A 22 -16.78 -7.34 -4.70
C LEU A 22 -18.15 -8.01 -4.72
N GLY A 23 -18.40 -8.94 -3.80
CA GLY A 23 -19.71 -9.58 -3.65
C GLY A 23 -20.80 -8.58 -3.24
N ALA A 24 -20.51 -7.70 -2.27
CA ALA A 24 -21.43 -6.64 -1.86
C ALA A 24 -21.73 -5.64 -3.00
N MET A 25 -20.72 -5.25 -3.75
CA MET A 25 -20.88 -4.37 -4.92
C MET A 25 -21.74 -5.03 -6.01
N GLY A 26 -21.52 -6.32 -6.28
CA GLY A 26 -22.34 -7.10 -7.23
C GLY A 26 -23.78 -7.22 -6.77
N ALA A 27 -24.01 -7.55 -5.49
CA ALA A 27 -25.35 -7.63 -4.92
C ALA A 27 -26.08 -6.28 -4.95
N LEU A 28 -25.38 -5.20 -4.57
CA LEU A 28 -25.94 -3.84 -4.64
C LEU A 28 -26.34 -3.46 -6.06
N SER A 29 -25.48 -3.75 -7.03
CA SER A 29 -25.77 -3.49 -8.44
C SER A 29 -27.01 -4.28 -8.90
N ALA A 30 -27.10 -5.56 -8.56
CA ALA A 30 -28.26 -6.40 -8.89
C ALA A 30 -29.55 -5.85 -8.29
N VAL A 31 -29.54 -5.47 -7.01
CA VAL A 31 -30.70 -4.88 -6.32
C VAL A 31 -31.13 -3.57 -6.96
N LEU A 32 -30.18 -2.72 -7.32
CA LEU A 32 -30.47 -1.45 -8.04
C LEU A 32 -31.12 -1.69 -9.41
N PHE A 33 -30.64 -2.66 -10.16
CA PHE A 33 -31.23 -2.97 -11.47
C PHE A 33 -32.63 -3.58 -11.35
N VAL A 34 -32.87 -4.47 -10.39
CA VAL A 34 -34.20 -5.08 -10.16
C VAL A 34 -35.19 -4.06 -9.61
N GLY A 35 -34.74 -3.19 -8.69
CA GLY A 35 -35.60 -2.19 -8.03
C GLY A 35 -35.85 -0.92 -8.85
N ALA A 36 -35.14 -0.72 -9.96
CA ALA A 36 -35.08 0.58 -10.65
C ALA A 36 -36.34 0.98 -11.42
N GLN A 37 -37.30 0.07 -11.65
CA GLN A 37 -38.62 0.32 -12.31
C GLN A 37 -38.61 1.50 -13.33
N GLY A 38 -37.66 1.55 -14.26
CA GLY A 38 -37.51 2.62 -15.24
C GLY A 38 -36.35 3.61 -14.98
N ALA A 39 -35.78 3.66 -13.77
CA ALA A 39 -34.62 4.49 -13.46
C ALA A 39 -33.27 3.79 -13.71
N TYR A 40 -33.18 3.02 -14.79
CA TYR A 40 -31.97 2.24 -15.16
C TYR A 40 -30.71 3.08 -15.30
N TYR A 41 -30.84 4.36 -15.64
CA TYR A 41 -29.70 5.28 -15.72
C TYR A 41 -29.00 5.45 -14.36
N VAL A 42 -29.76 5.55 -13.27
CA VAL A 42 -29.20 5.70 -11.91
C VAL A 42 -28.44 4.44 -11.52
N ALA A 43 -29.02 3.27 -11.78
CA ALA A 43 -28.37 2.00 -11.53
C ALA A 43 -27.10 1.83 -12.35
N ALA A 44 -27.12 2.20 -13.63
CA ALA A 44 -25.94 2.16 -14.50
C ALA A 44 -24.82 3.09 -14.02
N TRP A 45 -25.15 4.34 -13.65
CA TRP A 45 -24.18 5.28 -13.11
C TRP A 45 -23.56 4.80 -11.79
N ALA A 46 -24.38 4.28 -10.86
CA ALA A 46 -23.88 3.73 -9.60
C ALA A 46 -22.94 2.56 -9.83
N THR A 47 -23.30 1.64 -10.73
CA THR A 47 -22.46 0.51 -11.10
C THR A 47 -21.14 0.96 -11.74
N ALA A 48 -21.20 1.91 -12.68
CA ALA A 48 -20.02 2.45 -13.33
C ALA A 48 -19.06 3.11 -12.31
N LEU A 49 -19.61 3.87 -11.35
CA LEU A 49 -18.82 4.47 -10.28
C LEU A 49 -18.14 3.42 -9.41
N CYS A 50 -18.86 2.37 -9.02
CA CYS A 50 -18.30 1.25 -8.26
C CYS A 50 -17.15 0.57 -9.00
N VAL A 51 -17.34 0.29 -10.30
CA VAL A 51 -16.30 -0.30 -11.16
C VAL A 51 -15.09 0.63 -11.25
N ALA A 52 -15.30 1.94 -11.47
CA ALA A 52 -14.22 2.92 -11.57
C ALA A 52 -13.40 2.97 -10.27
N VAL A 53 -14.04 2.99 -9.10
CA VAL A 53 -13.37 2.94 -7.79
C VAL A 53 -12.58 1.64 -7.66
N GLY A 54 -13.15 0.49 -8.02
CA GLY A 54 -12.46 -0.80 -7.99
C GLY A 54 -11.21 -0.82 -8.86
N VAL A 55 -11.31 -0.27 -10.08
CA VAL A 55 -10.17 -0.14 -11.01
C VAL A 55 -9.09 0.76 -10.46
N LEU A 56 -9.43 1.93 -9.90
CA LEU A 56 -8.46 2.83 -9.28
C LEU A 56 -7.67 2.16 -8.15
N TYR A 57 -8.34 1.37 -7.30
CA TYR A 57 -7.67 0.61 -6.25
C TYR A 57 -6.77 -0.49 -6.82
N LEU A 58 -7.19 -1.18 -7.87
CA LEU A 58 -6.37 -2.18 -8.55
C LEU A 58 -5.09 -1.57 -9.14
N LEU A 59 -5.22 -0.41 -9.77
CA LEU A 59 -4.12 0.32 -10.38
C LEU A 59 -3.14 0.92 -9.33
N SER A 60 -3.62 1.20 -8.13
CA SER A 60 -2.78 1.68 -7.02
C SER A 60 -1.98 0.57 -6.33
N LYS A 61 -2.16 -0.70 -6.74
CA LYS A 61 -1.48 -1.84 -6.12
C LYS A 61 0.04 -1.71 -6.24
N PRO A 62 0.78 -1.86 -5.12
CA PRO A 62 2.23 -1.82 -5.15
C PRO A 62 2.77 -3.10 -5.82
N THR A 63 3.71 -2.94 -6.75
CA THR A 63 4.24 -4.02 -7.58
C THR A 63 5.68 -4.40 -7.24
N ARG A 64 6.56 -3.43 -7.09
CA ARG A 64 8.00 -3.63 -6.86
C ARG A 64 8.58 -2.52 -6.01
N ILE A 65 9.62 -2.87 -5.25
CA ILE A 65 10.51 -1.91 -4.59
C ILE A 65 11.85 -2.02 -5.31
N VAL A 66 12.38 -0.91 -5.77
CA VAL A 66 13.66 -0.86 -6.47
C VAL A 66 14.59 0.04 -5.69
N LEU A 67 15.70 -0.53 -5.24
CA LEU A 67 16.78 0.22 -4.63
C LEU A 67 17.84 0.51 -5.71
N ASP A 68 18.03 1.76 -6.02
CA ASP A 68 19.17 2.26 -6.80
C ASP A 68 20.18 2.94 -5.86
N ASN A 69 21.36 3.25 -6.34
CA ASN A 69 22.47 3.77 -5.51
C ASN A 69 22.07 4.96 -4.63
N LYS A 70 21.21 5.86 -5.13
CA LYS A 70 20.82 7.10 -4.43
C LYS A 70 19.32 7.19 -4.12
N THR A 71 18.50 6.29 -4.66
CA THR A 71 17.04 6.37 -4.54
C THR A 71 16.40 5.01 -4.25
N LEU A 72 15.41 5.02 -3.36
CA LEU A 72 14.51 3.91 -3.14
C LEU A 72 13.19 4.22 -3.84
N GLU A 73 12.83 3.44 -4.87
CA GLU A 73 11.61 3.61 -5.64
C GLU A 73 10.54 2.63 -5.15
N LEU A 74 9.41 3.15 -4.75
CA LEU A 74 8.21 2.36 -4.45
C LEU A 74 7.30 2.41 -5.68
N ARG A 75 7.31 1.35 -6.48
CA ARG A 75 6.55 1.29 -7.72
C ARG A 75 5.18 0.66 -7.49
N CYS A 76 4.15 1.46 -7.71
CA CYS A 76 2.78 1.00 -7.92
C CYS A 76 2.52 0.81 -9.41
N LEU A 77 1.33 0.36 -9.78
CA LEU A 77 1.00 0.16 -11.19
C LEU A 77 0.91 1.49 -11.96
N LEU A 78 0.32 2.52 -11.34
CA LEU A 78 0.15 3.86 -11.93
C LEU A 78 1.16 4.89 -11.44
N ASP A 79 1.67 4.73 -10.23
CA ASP A 79 2.49 5.76 -9.59
C ASP A 79 3.81 5.18 -9.06
N THR A 80 4.84 6.02 -9.03
CA THR A 80 6.13 5.66 -8.47
C THR A 80 6.55 6.73 -7.47
N THR A 81 6.70 6.33 -6.21
CA THR A 81 7.20 7.21 -5.16
C THR A 81 8.72 7.06 -5.06
N TYR A 82 9.43 8.16 -5.28
CA TYR A 82 10.89 8.22 -5.18
C TYR A 82 11.30 8.73 -3.79
N LEU A 83 12.11 7.96 -3.10
CA LEU A 83 12.67 8.28 -1.79
C LEU A 83 14.19 8.39 -1.92
N PRO A 84 14.78 9.60 -1.87
CA PRO A 84 16.22 9.73 -1.79
C PRO A 84 16.75 9.02 -0.55
N VAL A 85 17.77 8.19 -0.70
CA VAL A 85 18.37 7.43 0.42
C VAL A 85 18.88 8.37 1.50
N GLU A 86 19.37 9.53 1.14
CA GLU A 86 19.84 10.60 2.05
C GLU A 86 18.70 11.15 2.94
N SER A 87 17.46 11.14 2.43
CA SER A 87 16.30 11.61 3.20
C SER A 87 15.82 10.59 4.23
N ILE A 88 16.28 9.35 4.17
CA ILE A 88 15.89 8.27 5.09
C ILE A 88 16.65 8.48 6.40
N VAL A 89 15.92 8.85 7.45
CA VAL A 89 16.47 9.03 8.80
C VAL A 89 16.64 7.69 9.49
N ASP A 90 15.61 6.84 9.37
CA ASP A 90 15.58 5.55 10.02
C ASP A 90 14.81 4.52 9.18
N ILE A 91 15.24 3.28 9.21
CA ILE A 91 14.60 2.16 8.53
C ILE A 91 14.66 0.91 9.40
N VAL A 92 13.49 0.35 9.71
CA VAL A 92 13.37 -0.79 10.62
C VAL A 92 12.41 -1.84 10.06
N ALA A 93 12.79 -3.11 10.14
CA ALA A 93 11.88 -4.23 9.90
C ALA A 93 10.97 -4.39 11.12
N VAL A 94 9.68 -4.13 10.96
CA VAL A 94 8.68 -4.13 12.05
C VAL A 94 7.83 -5.39 12.09
N GLY A 95 7.95 -6.26 11.09
CA GLY A 95 7.20 -7.51 11.06
C GLY A 95 5.69 -7.34 11.27
N ASP A 96 5.10 -8.17 12.14
CA ASP A 96 3.65 -8.16 12.45
C ASP A 96 3.21 -6.92 13.24
N ASP A 97 4.11 -6.28 13.97
CA ASP A 97 3.81 -5.07 14.76
C ASP A 97 3.63 -3.82 13.88
N GLY A 98 3.99 -3.91 12.60
CA GLY A 98 3.87 -2.79 11.66
C GLY A 98 2.49 -2.17 11.58
N PHE A 99 1.42 -2.94 11.80
CA PHE A 99 0.02 -2.50 11.76
C PHE A 99 -0.65 -2.37 13.14
N ARG A 100 0.03 -2.73 14.22
CA ARG A 100 -0.51 -2.81 15.56
C ARG A 100 -0.95 -1.43 16.00
N HIS A 101 -1.45 -0.65 16.12
CA HIS A 101 -1.91 0.67 16.51
C HIS A 101 -2.13 1.63 15.33
N LYS A 102 -2.23 1.11 14.12
CA LYS A 102 -2.46 1.94 12.93
C LYS A 102 -3.90 1.84 12.46
N ILE A 103 -4.56 2.99 12.35
CA ILE A 103 -5.92 3.12 11.86
C ILE A 103 -5.89 3.75 10.47
N PRO A 104 -6.64 3.21 9.49
CA PRO A 104 -6.75 3.83 8.17
C PRO A 104 -7.49 5.17 8.27
N LEU A 105 -6.87 6.24 7.81
CA LEU A 105 -7.49 7.55 7.65
C LEU A 105 -8.11 7.71 6.26
N LEU A 106 -7.36 7.29 5.24
CA LEU A 106 -7.77 7.39 3.85
C LEU A 106 -7.08 6.25 3.08
N GLY A 107 -7.85 5.42 2.40
CA GLY A 107 -7.32 4.33 1.60
C GLY A 107 -8.01 3.00 1.86
N SER A 108 -7.37 1.89 1.49
CA SER A 108 -7.91 0.55 1.64
C SER A 108 -7.36 -0.17 2.87
N PHE A 109 -8.26 -0.87 3.56
CA PHE A 109 -7.91 -1.76 4.65
C PHE A 109 -8.22 -3.21 4.25
N GLY A 110 -7.28 -3.83 3.54
CA GLY A 110 -7.42 -5.21 3.09
C GLY A 110 -8.00 -5.37 1.68
N PHE A 111 -8.70 -4.40 1.11
CA PHE A 111 -9.17 -4.45 -0.27
C PHE A 111 -7.98 -4.29 -1.23
N TRP A 112 -7.60 -5.36 -1.94
CA TRP A 112 -6.39 -5.49 -2.77
C TRP A 112 -5.07 -5.22 -2.05
N GLY A 113 -5.07 -5.11 -0.72
CA GLY A 113 -3.92 -4.79 0.12
C GLY A 113 -4.22 -3.65 1.10
N TYR A 114 -3.16 -3.10 1.66
CA TYR A 114 -3.19 -2.01 2.64
C TYR A 114 -2.52 -0.80 2.00
N LEU A 115 -3.32 0.14 1.53
CA LEU A 115 -2.86 1.28 0.75
C LEU A 115 -3.46 2.56 1.31
N GLY A 116 -2.66 3.63 1.32
CA GLY A 116 -3.15 4.95 1.70
C GLY A 116 -2.48 5.51 2.94
N ARG A 117 -3.21 6.37 3.65
CA ARG A 117 -2.71 7.05 4.85
C ARG A 117 -3.29 6.41 6.10
N TYR A 118 -2.41 6.09 7.03
CA TYR A 118 -2.74 5.48 8.31
C TYR A 118 -2.20 6.34 9.45
N ALA A 119 -3.03 6.57 10.47
CA ALA A 119 -2.59 7.19 11.70
C ALA A 119 -2.07 6.13 12.67
N ASP A 120 -0.89 6.34 13.19
CA ASP A 120 -0.38 5.58 14.32
C ASP A 120 -0.78 6.27 15.62
N LEU A 121 -1.66 5.63 16.39
CA LEU A 121 -2.18 6.19 17.64
C LEU A 121 -1.12 6.31 18.73
N LYS A 122 -0.13 5.42 18.72
CA LYS A 122 0.94 5.41 19.71
C LYS A 122 2.00 6.47 19.40
N ALA A 123 2.46 6.52 18.17
CA ALA A 123 3.50 7.44 17.74
C ALA A 123 2.96 8.83 17.34
N LYS A 124 1.63 9.02 17.27
CA LYS A 124 0.96 10.24 16.80
C LYS A 124 1.50 10.73 15.45
N ARG A 125 1.76 9.81 14.54
CA ARG A 125 2.34 10.07 13.22
C ARG A 125 1.47 9.48 12.12
N ILE A 126 1.53 10.09 10.93
CA ILE A 126 0.82 9.59 9.75
C ILE A 126 1.82 8.84 8.87
N TYR A 127 1.45 7.60 8.52
CA TYR A 127 2.19 6.74 7.62
C TYR A 127 1.54 6.67 6.26
N SER A 128 2.32 6.79 5.21
CA SER A 128 1.92 6.40 3.87
C SER A 128 2.19 4.90 3.71
N VAL A 129 1.13 4.10 3.61
CA VAL A 129 1.22 2.64 3.62
C VAL A 129 1.13 2.09 2.20
N TYR A 130 2.08 1.25 1.84
CA TYR A 130 2.15 0.50 0.58
C TYR A 130 2.45 -0.96 0.92
N ALA A 131 1.44 -1.71 1.38
CA ALA A 131 1.63 -3.05 1.84
C ALA A 131 0.61 -4.03 1.23
N THR A 132 1.08 -5.21 0.86
CA THR A 132 0.25 -6.33 0.42
C THR A 132 0.05 -7.36 1.53
N ASN A 133 0.93 -7.32 2.55
CA ASN A 133 0.95 -8.24 3.68
C ASN A 133 1.26 -7.46 4.96
N ARG A 134 0.66 -7.88 6.09
CA ARG A 134 0.92 -7.27 7.40
C ARG A 134 2.18 -7.80 8.08
N ARG A 135 2.59 -9.02 7.74
CA ARG A 135 3.62 -9.77 8.50
C ARG A 135 5.05 -9.41 8.16
N GLN A 136 5.30 -8.85 7.00
CA GLN A 136 6.64 -8.55 6.50
C GLN A 136 6.73 -7.07 6.17
N CYS A 137 6.64 -6.23 7.19
CA CYS A 137 6.62 -4.79 7.04
C CYS A 137 7.96 -4.15 7.41
N VAL A 138 8.31 -3.13 6.66
CA VAL A 138 9.44 -2.24 6.90
C VAL A 138 8.90 -0.83 7.10
N ALA A 139 9.22 -0.23 8.24
CA ALA A 139 8.95 1.17 8.50
C ALA A 139 10.13 1.99 8.00
N ILE A 140 9.86 3.00 7.19
CA ILE A 140 10.85 3.91 6.63
C ILE A 140 10.48 5.32 7.09
N HIS A 141 11.34 5.90 7.90
CA HIS A 141 11.18 7.26 8.38
C HIS A 141 12.08 8.18 7.56
N THR A 142 11.46 9.12 6.85
CA THR A 142 12.20 10.16 6.15
C THR A 142 12.07 11.49 6.90
N THR A 143 12.85 12.47 6.49
CA THR A 143 12.80 13.83 7.06
C THR A 143 11.42 14.48 6.94
N ARG A 144 10.59 14.06 5.97
CA ARG A 144 9.28 14.67 5.69
C ARG A 144 8.10 13.79 6.01
N ARG A 145 8.21 12.48 5.84
CA ARG A 145 7.08 11.52 5.92
C ARG A 145 7.54 10.18 6.45
N CYS A 146 6.59 9.44 7.01
CA CYS A 146 6.80 8.05 7.40
C CYS A 146 6.11 7.13 6.38
N TYR A 147 6.78 6.07 5.99
CA TYR A 147 6.27 5.06 5.07
C TYR A 147 6.26 3.70 5.74
N LEU A 148 5.27 2.89 5.39
CA LEU A 148 5.21 1.49 5.79
C LEU A 148 5.04 0.66 4.52
N VAL A 149 6.01 -0.18 4.23
CA VAL A 149 6.01 -1.01 3.01
C VAL A 149 6.12 -2.48 3.39
N SER A 150 5.45 -3.37 2.66
CA SER A 150 5.68 -4.80 2.83
C SER A 150 6.75 -5.29 1.86
N CYS A 151 7.73 -6.04 2.35
CA CYS A 151 8.79 -6.60 1.54
C CYS A 151 9.01 -8.07 1.91
N ARG A 152 9.16 -8.94 0.91
CA ARG A 152 9.39 -10.38 1.15
C ARG A 152 10.68 -10.62 1.94
N ASN A 153 11.72 -9.83 1.68
CA ASN A 153 13.01 -9.90 2.35
C ASN A 153 13.27 -8.57 3.09
N ALA A 154 12.50 -8.33 4.16
CA ALA A 154 12.53 -7.07 4.91
C ALA A 154 13.92 -6.74 5.47
N GLU A 155 14.58 -7.71 6.08
CA GLU A 155 15.91 -7.55 6.68
C GLU A 155 16.99 -7.22 5.63
N LEU A 156 16.95 -7.90 4.47
CA LEU A 156 17.87 -7.62 3.37
C LEU A 156 17.64 -6.21 2.79
N LEU A 157 16.39 -5.77 2.68
CA LEU A 157 16.09 -4.39 2.26
C LEU A 157 16.69 -3.38 3.24
N VAL A 158 16.51 -3.61 4.53
CA VAL A 158 17.03 -2.73 5.59
C VAL A 158 18.55 -2.65 5.52
N SER A 159 19.26 -3.79 5.46
CA SER A 159 20.73 -3.81 5.42
C SER A 159 21.28 -3.08 4.19
N LEU A 160 20.70 -3.31 3.00
CA LEU A 160 21.16 -2.67 1.77
C LEU A 160 20.88 -1.16 1.73
N VAL A 161 19.77 -0.71 2.29
CA VAL A 161 19.49 0.74 2.40
C VAL A 161 20.46 1.40 3.38
N LEU A 162 20.78 0.75 4.50
CA LEU A 162 21.78 1.26 5.45
C LEU A 162 23.19 1.32 4.83
N GLU A 163 23.58 0.29 4.06
CA GLU A 163 24.83 0.30 3.32
C GLU A 163 24.87 1.42 2.25
N ALA A 164 23.79 1.61 1.50
CA ALA A 164 23.70 2.66 0.51
C ALA A 164 23.84 4.06 1.15
N ARG A 165 23.19 4.24 2.32
CA ARG A 165 23.31 5.48 3.10
C ARG A 165 24.74 5.73 3.59
N ALA A 166 25.40 4.67 4.10
CA ALA A 166 26.79 4.78 4.55
C ALA A 166 27.78 5.12 3.44
N ARG A 167 27.51 4.66 2.21
CA ARG A 167 28.32 5.02 1.01
C ARG A 167 28.09 6.46 0.60
N GLY A 168 26.84 6.92 0.56
CA GLY A 168 26.50 8.31 0.21
C GLY A 168 27.02 9.36 1.22
N ALA A 169 27.25 8.95 2.48
CA ALA A 169 27.85 9.83 3.50
C ALA A 169 29.39 9.98 3.37
N LYS A 170 30.03 9.19 2.50
CA LYS A 170 31.49 9.22 2.26
C LYS A 170 31.89 9.94 0.95
N GLU A 171 30.90 10.24 0.10
CA GLU A 171 31.07 11.07 -1.11
C GLU A 171 30.78 12.55 -0.78
#